data_3a082e293cf4f4dbedf4abe7c7d7219a
#
_entry.id   3a082e293cf4f4dbedf4abe7c7d7219a
#
_cell.length_a   1.000
_cell.length_b   1.000
_cell.length_c   1.000
_cell.angle_alpha   90.00
_cell.angle_beta   90.00
_cell.angle_gamma   90.00
#
_symmetry.space_group_name_H-M   'P 1'
#
loop_
_entity.id
_entity.type
_entity.pdbx_description
1 polymer ?
#
loop_
_entity_poly.entity_id
_entity_poly.type
_entity_poly.pdbx_seq_one_letter_code
_entity_poly.pdbx_strand_id
1 'polypeptide(L)'
;ELIALQPLSKAEITQRYDFDPRQADYYANAARYLDLAESVEDTWEPTEHGRRVIEQPQRDARNAALIRALAARRVFREVLELSLARGAVASTAEICAAMEGLGLSLATSRRRASTVARWTQWVLDTVAEGTPRLF
;
A
#
# COMPACT_ATOMS: atom_id res chain seq x y z
N GLU A 1 0.72 14.34 0.34
CA GLU A 1 0.33 13.03 0.86
C GLU A 1 -1.17 12.80 0.76
N LEU A 2 -1.55 11.59 0.40
CA LEU A 2 -2.97 11.24 0.25
C LEU A 2 -3.68 11.15 1.59
N ILE A 3 -3.01 10.61 2.60
CA ILE A 3 -3.56 10.54 3.95
C ILE A 3 -3.27 11.86 4.66
N ALA A 4 -4.30 12.65 4.83
CA ALA A 4 -4.21 13.93 5.52
C ALA A 4 -4.98 13.85 6.84
N LEU A 5 -4.67 14.75 7.79
CA LEU A 5 -5.39 14.80 9.05
C LEU A 5 -6.81 15.32 8.90
N GLN A 6 -7.10 16.00 7.79
CA GLN A 6 -8.43 16.51 7.49
C GLN A 6 -9.14 15.59 6.49
N PRO A 7 -10.45 15.38 6.64
CA PRO A 7 -11.23 14.61 5.67
C PRO A 7 -11.19 15.27 4.28
N LEU A 8 -11.09 14.43 3.24
CA LEU A 8 -11.08 14.90 1.86
C LEU A 8 -12.11 14.14 1.04
N SER A 9 -12.86 14.86 0.21
CA SER A 9 -13.72 14.25 -0.80
C SER A 9 -12.88 13.82 -2.00
N LYS A 10 -13.45 12.97 -2.87
CA LYS A 10 -12.81 12.58 -4.11
C LYS A 10 -12.43 13.80 -4.96
N ALA A 11 -13.34 14.79 -5.04
CA ALA A 11 -13.09 16.00 -5.79
C ALA A 11 -11.92 16.82 -5.21
N GLU A 12 -11.84 16.91 -3.90
CA GLU A 12 -10.75 17.61 -3.23
C GLU A 12 -9.41 16.90 -3.43
N ILE A 13 -9.39 15.56 -3.38
CA ILE A 13 -8.18 14.79 -3.66
C ILE A 13 -7.72 15.03 -5.09
N THR A 14 -8.63 14.98 -6.04
CA THR A 14 -8.35 15.21 -7.45
C THR A 14 -7.76 16.60 -7.68
N GLN A 15 -8.36 17.63 -7.09
CA GLN A 15 -7.92 19.00 -7.23
C GLN A 15 -6.59 19.26 -6.53
N ARG A 16 -6.45 18.78 -5.28
CA ARG A 16 -5.29 19.08 -4.43
C ARG A 16 -4.00 18.44 -4.94
N TYR A 17 -4.09 17.22 -5.49
CA TYR A 17 -2.93 16.45 -5.93
C TYR A 17 -2.81 16.38 -7.46
N ASP A 18 -3.63 17.12 -8.18
CA ASP A 18 -3.67 17.11 -9.64
C ASP A 18 -3.83 15.69 -10.22
N PHE A 19 -4.65 14.89 -9.56
CA PHE A 19 -5.01 13.56 -10.03
C PHE A 19 -6.26 13.63 -10.91
N ASP A 20 -6.37 12.72 -11.88
CA ASP A 20 -7.67 12.47 -12.47
C ASP A 20 -8.55 11.64 -11.51
N PRO A 21 -9.88 11.56 -11.75
CA PRO A 21 -10.77 10.83 -10.83
C PRO A 21 -10.39 9.35 -10.61
N ARG A 22 -9.80 8.69 -11.61
CA ARG A 22 -9.35 7.30 -11.47
C ARG A 22 -8.17 7.19 -10.54
N GLN A 23 -7.23 8.12 -10.64
CA GLN A 23 -6.07 8.15 -9.75
C GLN A 23 -6.48 8.42 -8.30
N ALA A 24 -7.42 9.34 -8.08
CA ALA A 24 -7.93 9.62 -6.75
C ALA A 24 -8.57 8.36 -6.13
N ASP A 25 -9.40 7.65 -6.88
CA ASP A 25 -10.01 6.40 -6.44
C ASP A 25 -8.95 5.35 -6.14
N TYR A 26 -7.96 5.23 -7.01
CA TYR A 26 -6.88 4.24 -6.85
C TYR A 26 -6.13 4.44 -5.53
N TYR A 27 -5.66 5.66 -5.28
CA TYR A 27 -4.86 5.92 -4.07
C TYR A 27 -5.70 5.86 -2.80
N ALA A 28 -6.94 6.35 -2.84
CA ALA A 28 -7.83 6.28 -1.69
C ALA A 28 -8.19 4.84 -1.34
N ASN A 29 -8.47 4.01 -2.34
CA ASN A 29 -8.76 2.59 -2.12
C ASN A 29 -7.53 1.82 -1.64
N ALA A 30 -6.34 2.19 -2.11
CA ALA A 30 -5.11 1.61 -1.61
C ALA A 30 -4.92 1.90 -0.11
N ALA A 31 -5.15 3.14 0.30
CA ALA A 31 -5.06 3.52 1.71
C ALA A 31 -6.10 2.77 2.56
N ARG A 32 -7.31 2.61 2.04
CA ARG A 32 -8.36 1.84 2.71
C ARG A 32 -7.97 0.37 2.86
N TYR A 33 -7.39 -0.21 1.83
CA TYR A 33 -6.94 -1.60 1.86
C TYR A 33 -5.91 -1.83 2.97
N LEU A 34 -5.05 -0.85 3.23
CA LEU A 34 -4.05 -0.93 4.29
C LEU A 34 -4.57 -0.49 5.66
N ASP A 35 -5.87 -0.20 5.77
CA ASP A 35 -6.50 0.30 6.99
C ASP A 35 -5.93 1.64 7.45
N LEU A 36 -5.51 2.46 6.52
CA LEU A 36 -4.97 3.79 6.82
C LEU A 36 -5.99 4.89 6.62
N ALA A 37 -7.03 4.64 5.83
CA ALA A 37 -8.10 5.59 5.55
C ALA A 37 -9.43 4.87 5.43
N GLU A 38 -10.51 5.61 5.64
CA GLU A 38 -11.87 5.11 5.50
C GLU A 38 -12.74 6.16 4.83
N SER A 39 -13.81 5.72 4.18
CA SER A 39 -14.77 6.62 3.55
C SER A 39 -15.95 6.86 4.51
N VAL A 40 -16.20 8.14 4.80
CA VAL A 40 -17.29 8.56 5.67
C VAL A 40 -18.04 9.69 4.96
N GLU A 41 -19.32 9.47 4.62
CA GLU A 41 -20.19 10.48 4.00
C GLU A 41 -19.54 11.18 2.79
N ASP A 42 -19.03 10.38 1.83
CA ASP A 42 -18.39 10.84 0.61
C ASP A 42 -17.05 11.58 0.83
N THR A 43 -16.50 11.53 2.03
CA THR A 43 -15.15 12.04 2.30
C THR A 43 -14.23 10.91 2.74
N TRP A 44 -12.92 11.11 2.54
CA TRP A 44 -11.90 10.20 3.01
C TRP A 44 -11.27 10.75 4.27
N GLU A 45 -11.23 9.94 5.31
CA GLU A 45 -10.64 10.29 6.59
C GLU A 45 -9.57 9.28 6.97
N PRO A 46 -8.49 9.70 7.66
CA PRO A 46 -7.54 8.74 8.20
C PRO A 46 -8.20 7.93 9.32
N THR A 47 -7.90 6.63 9.36
CA THR A 47 -8.24 5.79 10.50
C THR A 47 -7.32 6.14 11.66
N GLU A 48 -7.59 5.58 12.84
CA GLU A 48 -6.67 5.73 13.98
C GLU A 48 -5.28 5.20 13.61
N HIS A 49 -5.22 4.06 12.92
CA HIS A 49 -3.98 3.50 12.42
C HIS A 49 -3.28 4.46 11.44
N GLY A 50 -4.03 5.04 10.50
CA GLY A 50 -3.49 6.02 9.57
C GLY A 50 -2.94 7.25 10.25
N ARG A 51 -3.62 7.75 11.28
CA ARG A 51 -3.13 8.88 12.08
C ARG A 51 -1.83 8.54 12.77
N ARG A 52 -1.72 7.37 13.36
CA ARG A 52 -0.46 6.93 14.02
C ARG A 52 0.70 6.85 13.05
N VAL A 53 0.45 6.41 11.82
CA VAL A 53 1.50 6.36 10.79
C VAL A 53 1.95 7.76 10.40
N ILE A 54 0.99 8.68 10.14
CA ILE A 54 1.30 10.05 9.74
C ILE A 54 2.04 10.82 10.84
N GLU A 55 1.67 10.57 12.09
CA GLU A 55 2.22 11.29 13.24
C GLU A 55 3.61 10.83 13.63
N GLN A 56 4.16 9.79 13.00
CA GLN A 56 5.55 9.40 13.22
C GLN A 56 6.47 10.55 12.80
N PRO A 57 7.31 11.08 13.71
CA PRO A 57 8.09 12.27 13.41
C PRO A 57 9.23 12.03 12.42
N GLN A 58 9.71 10.81 12.30
CA GLN A 58 10.82 10.45 11.44
C GLN A 58 10.36 9.67 10.22
N ARG A 59 10.96 9.98 9.07
CA ARG A 59 10.66 9.30 7.82
C ARG A 59 10.85 7.78 7.92
N ASP A 60 11.94 7.34 8.54
CA ASP A 60 12.23 5.91 8.68
C ASP A 60 11.17 5.20 9.51
N ALA A 61 10.70 5.83 10.58
CA ALA A 61 9.64 5.28 11.41
C ALA A 61 8.32 5.18 10.64
N ARG A 62 7.99 6.18 9.82
CA ARG A 62 6.81 6.14 8.96
C ARG A 62 6.90 5.03 7.92
N ASN A 63 8.04 4.91 7.26
CA ASN A 63 8.26 3.87 6.26
C ASN A 63 8.17 2.48 6.89
N ALA A 64 8.76 2.28 8.06
CA ALA A 64 8.65 1.01 8.78
C ALA A 64 7.18 0.68 9.12
N ALA A 65 6.41 1.67 9.55
CA ALA A 65 4.99 1.49 9.86
C ALA A 65 4.18 1.12 8.61
N LEU A 66 4.48 1.75 7.47
CA LEU A 66 3.83 1.43 6.19
C LEU A 66 4.17 0.02 5.73
N ILE A 67 5.43 -0.40 5.87
CA ILE A 67 5.85 -1.75 5.51
C ILE A 67 5.14 -2.78 6.39
N ARG A 68 5.02 -2.51 7.69
CA ARG A 68 4.26 -3.39 8.59
C ARG A 68 2.78 -3.48 8.20
N ALA A 69 2.19 -2.37 7.76
CA ALA A 69 0.81 -2.37 7.27
C ALA A 69 0.66 -3.23 6.02
N LEU A 70 1.61 -3.17 5.10
CA LEU A 70 1.64 -4.06 3.93
C LEU A 70 1.80 -5.52 4.35
N ALA A 71 2.74 -5.80 5.24
CA ALA A 71 3.02 -7.17 5.70
C ALA A 71 1.86 -7.78 6.50
N ALA A 72 0.97 -6.97 7.03
CA ALA A 72 -0.24 -7.46 7.70
C ALA A 72 -1.25 -8.05 6.72
N ARG A 73 -1.16 -7.72 5.43
CA ARG A 73 -2.01 -8.28 4.38
C ARG A 73 -1.34 -9.54 3.83
N ARG A 74 -2.07 -10.65 3.85
CA ARG A 74 -1.52 -11.96 3.52
C ARG A 74 -0.86 -12.04 2.14
N VAL A 75 -1.50 -11.46 1.13
CA VAL A 75 -0.95 -11.42 -0.23
C VAL A 75 0.42 -10.72 -0.23
N PHE A 76 0.48 -9.53 0.33
CA PHE A 76 1.74 -8.77 0.39
C PHE A 76 2.79 -9.49 1.21
N ARG A 77 2.41 -10.08 2.33
CA ARG A 77 3.37 -10.80 3.17
C ARG A 77 4.03 -11.95 2.43
N GLU A 78 3.25 -12.77 1.72
CA GLU A 78 3.81 -13.89 0.95
C GLU A 78 4.75 -13.41 -0.16
N VAL A 79 4.34 -12.38 -0.89
CA VAL A 79 5.17 -11.80 -1.96
C VAL A 79 6.43 -11.14 -1.37
N LEU A 80 6.30 -10.43 -0.26
CA LEU A 80 7.44 -9.81 0.41
C LEU A 80 8.45 -10.84 0.90
N GLU A 81 8.00 -11.91 1.55
CA GLU A 81 8.88 -12.97 2.02
C GLU A 81 9.66 -13.59 0.88
N LEU A 82 8.98 -13.93 -0.22
CA LEU A 82 9.64 -14.49 -1.40
C LEU A 82 10.66 -13.50 -1.99
N SER A 83 10.26 -12.24 -2.14
CA SER A 83 11.09 -11.22 -2.76
C SER A 83 12.30 -10.86 -1.91
N LEU A 84 12.14 -10.73 -0.60
CA LEU A 84 13.24 -10.46 0.32
C LEU A 84 14.25 -11.61 0.37
N ALA A 85 13.77 -12.84 0.39
CA ALA A 85 14.65 -14.01 0.37
C ALA A 85 15.47 -14.10 -0.92
N ARG A 86 14.91 -13.65 -2.03
CA ARG A 86 15.55 -13.69 -3.34
C ARG A 86 16.41 -12.45 -3.61
N GLY A 87 16.14 -11.34 -2.94
CA GLY A 87 16.79 -10.06 -3.20
C GLY A 87 16.27 -9.34 -4.44
N ALA A 88 15.13 -9.76 -4.99
CA ALA A 88 14.50 -9.17 -6.16
C ALA A 88 12.99 -9.39 -6.10
N VAL A 89 12.23 -8.49 -6.73
CA VAL A 89 10.77 -8.59 -6.76
C VAL A 89 10.35 -9.87 -7.50
N ALA A 90 9.40 -10.59 -6.93
CA ALA A 90 8.77 -11.74 -7.57
C ALA A 90 8.17 -11.34 -8.93
N SER A 91 8.18 -12.25 -9.90
CA SER A 91 7.59 -11.97 -11.20
C SER A 91 6.07 -11.81 -11.09
N THR A 92 5.46 -11.14 -12.07
CA THR A 92 4.01 -11.00 -12.10
C THR A 92 3.31 -12.36 -12.14
N ALA A 93 3.90 -13.35 -12.80
CA ALA A 93 3.36 -14.73 -12.83
C ALA A 93 3.39 -15.35 -11.43
N GLU A 94 4.47 -15.19 -10.70
CA GLU A 94 4.58 -15.69 -9.32
C GLU A 94 3.59 -14.98 -8.39
N ILE A 95 3.43 -13.66 -8.55
CA ILE A 95 2.46 -12.89 -7.77
C ILE A 95 1.04 -13.35 -8.07
N CYS A 96 0.70 -13.54 -9.35
CA CYS A 96 -0.60 -14.06 -9.74
C CYS A 96 -0.86 -15.42 -9.10
N ALA A 97 0.13 -16.34 -9.14
CA ALA A 97 0.00 -17.66 -8.55
C ALA A 97 -0.25 -17.57 -7.04
N ALA A 98 0.45 -16.68 -6.34
CA ALA A 98 0.25 -16.48 -4.92
C ALA A 98 -1.16 -15.96 -4.61
N MET A 99 -1.65 -15.02 -5.40
CA MET A 99 -3.00 -14.46 -5.23
C MET A 99 -4.08 -15.51 -5.49
N GLU A 100 -3.92 -16.33 -6.53
CA GLU A 100 -4.83 -17.44 -6.83
C GLU A 100 -4.82 -18.48 -5.70
N GLY A 101 -3.66 -18.78 -5.16
CA GLY A 101 -3.51 -19.69 -4.03
C GLY A 101 -4.24 -19.19 -2.77
N LEU A 102 -4.49 -17.88 -2.67
CA LEU A 102 -5.26 -17.27 -1.58
C LEU A 102 -6.75 -17.10 -1.92
N GLY A 103 -7.20 -17.66 -3.03
CA GLY A 103 -8.60 -17.67 -3.40
C GLY A 103 -9.08 -16.53 -4.30
N LEU A 104 -8.16 -15.70 -4.80
CA LEU A 104 -8.53 -14.63 -5.72
C LEU A 104 -8.71 -15.19 -7.14
N SER A 105 -9.65 -14.60 -7.89
CA SER A 105 -9.87 -15.03 -9.28
C SER A 105 -8.67 -14.69 -10.15
N LEU A 106 -8.51 -15.43 -11.26
CA LEU A 106 -7.43 -15.17 -12.21
C LEU A 106 -7.50 -13.74 -12.78
N ALA A 107 -8.70 -13.27 -13.10
CA ALA A 107 -8.88 -11.91 -13.62
C ALA A 107 -8.44 -10.85 -12.60
N THR A 108 -8.84 -11.01 -11.34
CA THR A 108 -8.44 -10.11 -10.26
C THR A 108 -6.93 -10.18 -10.02
N SER A 109 -6.37 -11.38 -10.00
CA SER A 109 -4.93 -11.59 -9.78
C SER A 109 -4.11 -10.90 -10.86
N ARG A 110 -4.46 -11.08 -12.12
CA ARG A 110 -3.75 -10.43 -13.23
C ARG A 110 -3.82 -8.92 -13.15
N ARG A 111 -5.00 -8.38 -12.85
CA ARG A 111 -5.21 -6.93 -12.79
C ARG A 111 -4.41 -6.28 -11.66
N ARG A 112 -4.25 -6.99 -10.55
CA ARG A 112 -3.62 -6.42 -9.35
C ARG A 112 -2.15 -6.77 -9.18
N ALA A 113 -1.64 -7.72 -9.95
CA ALA A 113 -0.25 -8.17 -9.80
C ALA A 113 0.77 -7.04 -10.00
N SER A 114 0.53 -6.13 -10.94
CA SER A 114 1.44 -5.00 -11.17
C SER A 114 1.48 -4.04 -9.99
N THR A 115 0.34 -3.83 -9.33
CA THR A 115 0.28 -2.99 -8.12
C THR A 115 1.08 -3.63 -6.98
N VAL A 116 0.87 -4.92 -6.76
CA VAL A 116 1.61 -5.66 -5.72
C VAL A 116 3.11 -5.62 -6.01
N ALA A 117 3.50 -5.79 -7.28
CA ALA A 117 4.90 -5.73 -7.69
C ALA A 117 5.52 -4.36 -7.39
N ARG A 118 4.82 -3.27 -7.72
CA ARG A 118 5.34 -1.91 -7.48
C ARG A 118 5.48 -1.60 -5.99
N TRP A 119 4.54 -2.00 -5.18
CA TRP A 119 4.62 -1.78 -3.74
C TRP A 119 5.73 -2.62 -3.12
N THR A 120 5.92 -3.86 -3.60
CA THR A 120 7.01 -4.72 -3.16
C THR A 120 8.36 -4.12 -3.56
N GLN A 121 8.48 -3.56 -4.77
CA GLN A 121 9.70 -2.88 -5.19
C GLN A 121 10.02 -1.70 -4.27
N TRP A 122 9.00 -0.92 -3.90
CA TRP A 122 9.20 0.18 -2.97
C TRP A 122 9.75 -0.31 -1.61
N VAL A 123 9.26 -1.44 -1.11
CA VAL A 123 9.76 -2.02 0.14
C VAL A 123 11.22 -2.42 -0.01
N LEU A 124 11.57 -3.11 -1.09
CA LEU A 124 12.96 -3.53 -1.33
C LEU A 124 13.89 -2.32 -1.44
N ASP A 125 13.48 -1.28 -2.14
CA ASP A 125 14.27 -0.06 -2.28
C ASP A 125 14.45 0.64 -0.94
N THR A 126 13.40 0.69 -0.14
CA THR A 126 13.43 1.29 1.19
C THR A 126 14.38 0.54 2.12
N VAL A 127 14.34 -0.79 2.09
CA VAL A 127 15.24 -1.63 2.87
C VAL A 127 16.70 -1.43 2.42
N ALA A 128 16.93 -1.37 1.10
CA ALA A 128 18.27 -1.18 0.55
C ALA A 128 18.88 0.18 0.91
N GLU A 129 18.05 1.20 1.16
CA GLU A 129 18.50 2.52 1.60
C GLU A 129 18.91 2.54 3.08
N GLY A 130 18.91 1.40 3.75
CA GLY A 130 19.39 1.29 5.11
C GLY A 130 18.36 1.62 6.17
N THR A 131 17.08 1.31 5.93
CA THR A 131 16.05 1.41 6.96
C THR A 131 16.02 0.10 7.76
N PRO A 132 16.76 -0.02 8.84
CA PRO A 132 16.82 -1.26 9.61
C PRO A 132 15.59 -1.43 10.50
N ARG A 133 15.40 -2.62 11.06
CA ARG A 133 14.38 -2.93 12.06
C ARG A 133 12.95 -2.81 11.57
N LEU A 134 12.69 -3.30 10.37
CA LEU A 134 11.35 -3.31 9.80
C LEU A 134 10.44 -4.35 10.47
N PHE A 135 11.00 -5.38 11.02
CA PHE A 135 10.29 -6.52 11.60
C PHE A 135 10.79 -6.85 12.99
#